data_42f3f477457154c0f75ec6fefd1645df
#
_entry.id   42f3f477457154c0f75ec6fefd1645df
#
_cell.length_a   1.000
_cell.length_b   1.000
_cell.length_c   1.000
_cell.angle_alpha   90.00
_cell.angle_beta   90.00
_cell.angle_gamma   90.00
#
_symmetry.space_group_name_H-M   'P 1'
#
loop_
_entity.id
_entity.type
_entity.pdbx_description
1 polymer ?
#
loop_
_entity_poly.entity_id
_entity_poly.type
_entity_poly.pdbx_seq_one_letter_code
_entity_poly.pdbx_strand_id
1 'polypeptide(L)'
;MTRRFTFGLGGAWLRAIIIGLIYFVAASATIMSTRFGGGVAFIWVATAILLAELSLSSPKRWVRPLLTCGIASFIATSVFGFGLWAAGPLAVFNLTEAVIGAALLRRLNHRRGPLASLHDVVSFVVAAGIVAPAISGLGGASIAAVLGLDYWSNWASWVAGHALGTVAFAPIVGAVMRSDTHKFVIGAKRRTIIQNGTMLVLIFVTDVAVFWHNSHPLLFLPILVVMMATIWRGQFGAGVSIVMLALVGGFFTVAGAGSTAQTTEAIASATVFFQFYLAVTVLTVLPVAADLTRRKLLHEKLLASEARYRLVTENSSDLILNLDPDGTILYASQSIAELGDYSARDLVGMRGSDLVLKEDRHDTNAIFVEALSHPDQTFTSEFRGVGRDGTTIWFEMRCRGVVDDDGSISGVVSSIRDIADRKVLEDQLTHEASTDFLTGLPNRRAFMGQLETLSNDLSAGNRGCVAIVDLDHFKSVNDRHGHLVGDEILQSFSRCASSVLRGADVIARIGGEEFGLIFYGASIEQATAICERLRSQIEGMRFHGASDDVPIRLTISAGVAELKHGRLIGDVLAGADAALYRAKAAGRNRLALAA
;
A
#
# COMPACT_ATOMS: atom_id res chain seq x y z
N MET A 1 8.04 4.84 -11.69
CA MET A 1 9.11 4.10 -12.41
C MET A 1 9.64 4.98 -13.53
N THR A 2 10.69 5.75 -13.28
CA THR A 2 11.40 6.55 -14.28
C THR A 2 12.32 5.61 -15.04
N ARG A 3 12.03 5.36 -16.33
CA ARG A 3 12.94 4.69 -17.25
C ARG A 3 14.25 5.49 -17.28
N ARG A 4 15.26 5.04 -16.55
CA ARG A 4 16.64 5.46 -16.76
C ARG A 4 17.02 4.92 -18.14
N PHE A 5 17.23 5.79 -19.11
CA PHE A 5 17.94 5.44 -20.33
C PHE A 5 19.35 5.00 -19.93
N THR A 6 19.55 3.70 -19.80
CA THR A 6 20.88 3.12 -19.72
C THR A 6 21.45 3.12 -21.14
N PHE A 7 22.12 4.22 -21.49
CA PHE A 7 22.97 4.22 -22.68
C PHE A 7 24.08 3.19 -22.48
N GLY A 8 24.22 2.27 -23.44
CA GLY A 8 25.38 1.38 -23.53
C GLY A 8 26.69 2.18 -23.55
N LEU A 9 27.84 1.51 -23.50
CA LEU A 9 29.18 2.16 -23.45
C LEU A 9 29.35 3.27 -24.48
N GLY A 10 28.82 3.15 -25.71
CA GLY A 10 28.82 4.19 -26.75
C GLY A 10 27.96 5.41 -26.40
N GLY A 11 26.80 5.24 -25.74
CA GLY A 11 25.93 6.35 -25.36
C GLY A 11 26.50 7.21 -24.22
N ALA A 12 27.39 6.65 -23.37
CA ALA A 12 28.01 7.41 -22.28
C ALA A 12 29.09 8.38 -22.78
N TRP A 13 29.86 8.01 -23.81
CA TRP A 13 30.81 8.90 -24.47
C TRP A 13 30.10 9.98 -25.30
N LEU A 14 29.03 9.61 -26.04
CA LEU A 14 28.22 10.59 -26.79
C LEU A 14 27.68 11.68 -25.85
N ARG A 15 27.15 11.31 -24.69
CA ARG A 15 26.70 12.27 -23.68
C ARG A 15 27.84 13.18 -23.21
N ALA A 16 29.01 12.61 -22.88
CA ALA A 16 30.16 13.40 -22.44
C ALA A 16 30.66 14.37 -23.53
N ILE A 17 30.67 13.96 -24.80
CA ILE A 17 31.01 14.80 -25.94
C ILE A 17 30.02 15.96 -26.10
N ILE A 18 28.71 15.69 -26.01
CA ILE A 18 27.67 16.74 -26.08
C ILE A 18 27.87 17.76 -24.95
N ILE A 19 28.14 17.30 -23.73
CA ILE A 19 28.41 18.18 -22.59
C ILE A 19 29.67 19.02 -22.84
N GLY A 20 30.74 18.40 -23.36
CA GLY A 20 31.97 19.09 -23.73
C GLY A 20 31.74 20.17 -24.80
N LEU A 21 30.92 19.90 -25.81
CA LEU A 21 30.56 20.87 -26.84
C LEU A 21 29.74 22.05 -26.27
N ILE A 22 28.75 21.78 -25.41
CA ILE A 22 27.97 22.83 -24.74
C ILE A 22 28.87 23.65 -23.82
N TYR A 23 29.81 23.02 -23.08
CA TYR A 23 30.80 23.67 -22.28
C TYR A 23 31.72 24.57 -23.14
N PHE A 24 32.19 24.08 -24.30
CA PHE A 24 33.01 24.85 -25.22
C PHE A 24 32.30 26.11 -25.70
N VAL A 25 31.05 25.97 -26.14
CA VAL A 25 30.24 27.13 -26.58
C VAL A 25 30.07 28.16 -25.46
N ALA A 26 29.73 27.70 -24.25
CA ALA A 26 29.52 28.55 -23.09
C ALA A 26 30.86 29.26 -22.70
N ALA A 27 31.98 28.55 -22.63
CA ALA A 27 33.27 29.10 -22.31
C ALA A 27 33.72 30.13 -23.36
N SER A 28 33.61 29.80 -24.64
CA SER A 28 33.96 30.68 -25.75
C SER A 28 33.13 31.96 -25.76
N ALA A 29 31.81 31.83 -25.63
CA ALA A 29 30.89 32.95 -25.56
C ALA A 29 31.23 33.89 -24.37
N THR A 30 31.50 33.29 -23.21
CA THR A 30 31.88 34.05 -22.01
C THR A 30 33.19 34.79 -22.21
N ILE A 31 34.24 34.16 -22.73
CA ILE A 31 35.53 34.77 -22.99
C ILE A 31 35.41 35.91 -24.01
N MET A 32 34.63 35.71 -25.06
CA MET A 32 34.45 36.71 -26.13
C MET A 32 33.63 37.90 -25.66
N SER A 33 32.62 37.73 -24.80
CA SER A 33 31.72 38.79 -24.34
C SER A 33 32.30 39.64 -23.22
N THR A 34 33.34 39.15 -22.52
CA THR A 34 33.81 39.80 -21.28
C THR A 34 35.26 40.24 -21.34
N ARG A 35 35.84 40.37 -22.51
CA ARG A 35 37.25 40.77 -22.74
C ARG A 35 37.46 42.26 -22.56
N PHE A 36 37.01 42.84 -21.45
CA PHE A 36 37.22 44.25 -21.13
C PHE A 36 38.26 44.38 -20.01
N GLY A 37 39.40 44.98 -20.34
CA GLY A 37 40.27 45.71 -19.41
C GLY A 37 40.93 44.99 -18.24
N GLY A 38 40.89 43.66 -18.10
CA GLY A 38 41.48 43.01 -16.94
C GLY A 38 41.50 41.49 -16.93
N GLY A 39 41.01 40.83 -17.98
CA GLY A 39 41.28 39.42 -18.21
C GLY A 39 40.37 38.38 -17.55
N VAL A 40 39.46 38.77 -16.63
CA VAL A 40 38.55 37.81 -15.97
C VAL A 40 37.13 37.96 -16.51
N ALA A 41 36.45 36.83 -16.69
CA ALA A 41 35.09 36.78 -17.21
C ALA A 41 34.08 37.42 -16.24
N PHE A 42 33.20 38.25 -16.78
CA PHE A 42 32.10 38.90 -16.05
C PHE A 42 31.15 37.91 -15.36
N ILE A 43 30.74 36.87 -16.07
CA ILE A 43 29.93 35.75 -15.56
C ILE A 43 30.47 34.48 -16.21
N TRP A 44 30.98 33.53 -15.43
CA TRP A 44 31.54 32.29 -15.96
C TRP A 44 30.51 31.13 -15.93
N VAL A 45 29.85 30.89 -17.05
CA VAL A 45 28.74 29.95 -17.14
C VAL A 45 29.21 28.49 -17.30
N ALA A 46 30.37 28.26 -17.89
CA ALA A 46 30.84 26.92 -18.27
C ALA A 46 30.93 25.93 -17.08
N THR A 47 31.40 26.39 -15.91
CA THR A 47 31.48 25.55 -14.71
C THR A 47 30.10 25.05 -14.26
N ALA A 48 29.03 25.82 -14.46
CA ALA A 48 27.65 25.40 -14.11
C ALA A 48 27.22 24.12 -14.85
N ILE A 49 27.63 23.96 -16.12
CA ILE A 49 27.30 22.80 -16.96
C ILE A 49 28.01 21.56 -16.43
N LEU A 50 29.32 21.67 -16.17
CA LEU A 50 30.11 20.56 -15.62
C LEU A 50 29.67 20.17 -14.21
N LEU A 51 29.48 21.16 -13.33
CA LEU A 51 29.00 20.95 -11.97
C LEU A 51 27.67 20.22 -11.93
N ALA A 52 26.71 20.59 -12.79
CA ALA A 52 25.43 19.92 -12.88
C ALA A 52 25.57 18.43 -13.27
N GLU A 53 26.43 18.11 -14.27
CA GLU A 53 26.70 16.73 -14.67
C GLU A 53 27.39 15.93 -13.56
N LEU A 54 28.43 16.49 -12.92
CA LEU A 54 29.15 15.81 -11.84
C LEU A 54 28.26 15.56 -10.61
N SER A 55 27.38 16.53 -10.28
CA SER A 55 26.45 16.40 -9.16
C SER A 55 25.41 15.29 -9.38
N LEU A 56 24.97 15.08 -10.62
CA LEU A 56 23.97 14.08 -10.99
C LEU A 56 24.57 12.68 -11.22
N SER A 57 25.87 12.58 -11.55
CA SER A 57 26.55 11.33 -11.84
C SER A 57 27.35 10.80 -10.64
N SER A 58 27.71 9.49 -10.65
CA SER A 58 28.59 8.92 -9.62
C SER A 58 30.06 9.30 -9.88
N PRO A 59 30.94 9.42 -8.86
CA PRO A 59 32.36 9.77 -9.05
C PRO A 59 33.09 8.84 -10.03
N LYS A 60 32.72 7.57 -10.06
CA LYS A 60 33.28 6.60 -11.04
C LYS A 60 33.02 6.99 -12.50
N ARG A 61 32.06 7.86 -12.76
CA ARG A 61 31.68 8.32 -14.11
C ARG A 61 32.21 9.72 -14.45
N TRP A 62 32.90 10.39 -13.56
CA TRP A 62 33.37 11.76 -13.73
C TRP A 62 34.47 11.90 -14.78
N VAL A 63 35.29 10.86 -14.99
CA VAL A 63 36.46 10.90 -15.88
C VAL A 63 36.08 11.38 -17.29
N ARG A 64 34.98 10.88 -17.86
CA ARG A 64 34.57 11.22 -19.23
C ARG A 64 34.17 12.69 -19.40
N PRO A 65 33.24 13.26 -18.61
CA PRO A 65 32.91 14.67 -18.73
C PRO A 65 34.08 15.59 -18.34
N LEU A 66 34.94 15.18 -17.41
CA LEU A 66 36.16 15.94 -17.09
C LEU A 66 37.12 16.01 -18.27
N LEU A 67 37.34 14.90 -18.97
CA LEU A 67 38.20 14.88 -20.16
C LEU A 67 37.64 15.77 -21.28
N THR A 68 36.34 15.60 -21.62
CA THR A 68 35.74 16.37 -22.71
C THR A 68 35.63 17.86 -22.40
N CYS A 69 35.25 18.24 -21.19
CA CYS A 69 35.21 19.65 -20.75
C CYS A 69 36.60 20.23 -20.57
N GLY A 70 37.60 19.43 -20.17
CA GLY A 70 39.00 19.86 -20.08
C GLY A 70 39.57 20.23 -21.43
N ILE A 71 39.37 19.37 -22.44
CA ILE A 71 39.75 19.68 -23.83
C ILE A 71 39.02 20.93 -24.34
N ALA A 72 37.70 21.02 -24.06
CA ALA A 72 36.89 22.18 -24.43
C ALA A 72 37.37 23.48 -23.80
N SER A 73 37.71 23.47 -22.49
CA SER A 73 38.26 24.59 -21.76
C SER A 73 39.61 25.01 -22.32
N PHE A 74 40.49 24.04 -22.57
CA PHE A 74 41.81 24.28 -23.17
C PHE A 74 41.68 24.95 -24.54
N ILE A 75 40.87 24.44 -25.44
CA ILE A 75 40.69 25.02 -26.78
C ILE A 75 40.08 26.41 -26.69
N ALA A 76 39.02 26.60 -25.89
CA ALA A 76 38.35 27.90 -25.75
C ALA A 76 39.33 28.97 -25.22
N THR A 77 40.13 28.63 -24.22
CA THR A 77 41.12 29.56 -23.63
C THR A 77 42.28 29.81 -24.57
N SER A 78 42.75 28.82 -25.33
CA SER A 78 43.84 28.98 -26.31
C SER A 78 43.45 29.91 -27.45
N VAL A 79 42.23 29.76 -27.97
CA VAL A 79 41.75 30.47 -29.18
C VAL A 79 41.21 31.87 -28.83
N PHE A 80 40.44 31.98 -27.78
CA PHE A 80 39.70 33.18 -27.44
C PHE A 80 40.24 33.91 -26.17
N GLY A 81 41.07 33.22 -25.37
CA GLY A 81 41.58 33.74 -24.08
C GLY A 81 43.02 34.20 -24.09
N PHE A 82 43.81 33.77 -23.09
CA PHE A 82 45.20 34.20 -22.84
C PHE A 82 46.25 33.43 -23.65
N GLY A 83 45.82 32.60 -24.62
CA GLY A 83 46.73 31.83 -25.46
C GLY A 83 47.15 30.48 -24.84
N LEU A 84 48.02 29.77 -25.55
CA LEU A 84 48.40 28.39 -25.25
C LEU A 84 49.05 28.19 -23.87
N TRP A 85 49.86 29.14 -23.43
CA TRP A 85 50.60 29.03 -22.17
C TRP A 85 49.70 29.01 -20.93
N ALA A 86 48.60 29.79 -20.95
CA ALA A 86 47.65 29.88 -19.86
C ALA A 86 46.54 28.85 -19.96
N ALA A 87 46.31 28.30 -21.14
CA ALA A 87 45.18 27.42 -21.41
C ALA A 87 45.15 26.13 -20.57
N GLY A 88 46.32 25.49 -20.39
CA GLY A 88 46.44 24.28 -19.56
C GLY A 88 46.14 24.56 -18.08
N PRO A 89 46.87 25.47 -17.42
CA PRO A 89 46.60 25.80 -16.03
C PRO A 89 45.18 26.28 -15.77
N LEU A 90 44.62 27.16 -16.60
CA LEU A 90 43.24 27.65 -16.43
C LEU A 90 42.21 26.57 -16.63
N ALA A 91 42.41 25.64 -17.56
CA ALA A 91 41.53 24.48 -17.70
C ALA A 91 41.53 23.61 -16.44
N VAL A 92 42.70 23.37 -15.84
CA VAL A 92 42.82 22.61 -14.58
C VAL A 92 42.05 23.32 -13.45
N PHE A 93 42.17 24.63 -13.28
CA PHE A 93 41.48 25.37 -12.22
C PHE A 93 39.96 25.38 -12.44
N ASN A 94 39.47 25.54 -13.66
CA ASN A 94 38.04 25.46 -14.00
C ASN A 94 37.45 24.08 -13.70
N LEU A 95 38.17 22.98 -14.03
CA LEU A 95 37.74 21.62 -13.71
C LEU A 95 37.78 21.36 -12.21
N THR A 96 38.83 21.81 -11.52
CA THR A 96 38.99 21.66 -10.07
C THR A 96 37.81 22.31 -9.33
N GLU A 97 37.40 23.50 -9.77
CA GLU A 97 36.21 24.18 -9.23
C GLU A 97 34.97 23.32 -9.28
N ALA A 98 34.64 22.77 -10.45
CA ALA A 98 33.48 21.89 -10.63
C ALA A 98 33.59 20.64 -9.76
N VAL A 99 34.78 20.05 -9.63
CA VAL A 99 35.03 18.85 -8.80
C VAL A 99 34.85 19.17 -7.31
N ILE A 100 35.45 20.26 -6.83
CA ILE A 100 35.30 20.72 -5.42
C ILE A 100 33.82 20.96 -5.13
N GLY A 101 33.12 21.74 -5.95
CA GLY A 101 31.71 22.04 -5.78
C GLY A 101 30.84 20.77 -5.74
N ALA A 102 31.04 19.86 -6.70
CA ALA A 102 30.31 18.60 -6.74
C ALA A 102 30.61 17.67 -5.55
N ALA A 103 31.87 17.60 -5.12
CA ALA A 103 32.29 16.80 -3.97
C ALA A 103 31.69 17.32 -2.66
N LEU A 104 31.73 18.62 -2.44
CA LEU A 104 31.13 19.27 -1.27
C LEU A 104 29.61 19.10 -1.24
N LEU A 105 28.94 19.36 -2.35
CA LEU A 105 27.49 19.17 -2.46
C LEU A 105 27.07 17.71 -2.13
N ARG A 106 27.88 16.72 -2.51
CA ARG A 106 27.61 15.33 -2.17
C ARG A 106 27.82 15.00 -0.70
N ARG A 107 28.72 15.70 -0.03
CA ARG A 107 28.93 15.54 1.42
C ARG A 107 27.87 16.24 2.24
N LEU A 108 27.45 17.43 1.82
CA LEU A 108 26.45 18.24 2.51
C LEU A 108 25.03 17.77 2.24
N ASN A 109 24.72 17.33 1.00
CA ASN A 109 23.40 16.91 0.59
C ASN A 109 23.38 15.41 0.26
N HIS A 110 22.79 14.61 1.12
CA HIS A 110 22.67 13.15 0.93
C HIS A 110 21.73 12.77 -0.22
N ARG A 111 20.90 13.68 -0.72
CA ARG A 111 19.90 13.46 -1.77
C ARG A 111 20.33 14.14 -3.08
N ARG A 112 20.39 13.35 -4.16
CA ARG A 112 20.59 13.82 -5.53
C ARG A 112 19.26 14.30 -6.13
N GLY A 113 18.69 15.36 -5.55
CA GLY A 113 17.38 15.87 -5.97
C GLY A 113 17.43 17.33 -6.43
N PRO A 114 16.29 17.89 -6.79
CA PRO A 114 16.15 19.32 -6.96
C PRO A 114 16.49 20.05 -5.64
N LEU A 115 16.82 21.32 -5.70
CA LEU A 115 16.96 22.19 -4.52
C LEU A 115 15.57 22.34 -3.87
N ALA A 116 15.26 21.44 -2.94
CA ALA A 116 13.90 21.29 -2.40
C ALA A 116 13.77 21.76 -0.95
N SER A 117 14.85 22.31 -0.38
CA SER A 117 14.84 22.86 0.97
C SER A 117 15.78 24.05 1.07
N LEU A 118 15.59 24.90 2.10
CA LEU A 118 16.51 25.99 2.39
C LEU A 118 17.94 25.47 2.67
N HIS A 119 18.05 24.32 3.34
CA HIS A 119 19.33 23.65 3.58
C HIS A 119 20.04 23.29 2.25
N ASP A 120 19.31 22.77 1.25
CA ASP A 120 19.88 22.45 -0.07
C ASP A 120 20.38 23.72 -0.77
N VAL A 121 19.62 24.81 -0.68
CA VAL A 121 20.02 26.11 -1.27
C VAL A 121 21.27 26.67 -0.58
N VAL A 122 21.29 26.71 0.75
CA VAL A 122 22.46 27.20 1.51
C VAL A 122 23.67 26.32 1.20
N SER A 123 23.52 25.00 1.23
CA SER A 123 24.62 24.07 0.89
C SER A 123 25.14 24.30 -0.53
N PHE A 124 24.24 24.57 -1.48
CA PHE A 124 24.58 24.82 -2.87
C PHE A 124 25.33 26.16 -3.01
N VAL A 125 24.83 27.22 -2.41
CA VAL A 125 25.51 28.55 -2.43
C VAL A 125 26.86 28.48 -1.77
N VAL A 126 26.98 27.84 -0.61
CA VAL A 126 28.27 27.73 0.10
C VAL A 126 29.26 26.88 -0.70
N ALA A 127 28.86 25.71 -1.17
CA ALA A 127 29.78 24.79 -1.85
C ALA A 127 30.20 25.28 -3.24
N ALA A 128 29.22 25.71 -4.05
CA ALA A 128 29.40 26.04 -5.47
C ALA A 128 29.50 27.53 -5.75
N GLY A 129 28.95 28.38 -4.87
CA GLY A 129 29.02 29.84 -5.00
C GLY A 129 30.15 30.50 -4.20
N ILE A 130 30.66 29.86 -3.15
CA ILE A 130 31.68 30.48 -2.30
C ILE A 130 32.97 29.65 -2.29
N VAL A 131 32.91 28.40 -1.78
CA VAL A 131 34.13 27.62 -1.47
C VAL A 131 34.85 27.20 -2.74
N ALA A 132 34.14 26.65 -3.72
CA ALA A 132 34.79 26.17 -4.94
C ALA A 132 35.43 27.31 -5.77
N PRO A 133 34.71 28.44 -6.06
CA PRO A 133 35.30 29.57 -6.74
C PRO A 133 36.47 30.24 -5.95
N ALA A 134 36.35 30.32 -4.62
CA ALA A 134 37.42 30.92 -3.80
C ALA A 134 38.73 30.11 -3.89
N ILE A 135 38.65 28.78 -3.85
CA ILE A 135 39.83 27.90 -3.94
C ILE A 135 40.40 27.90 -5.37
N SER A 136 39.56 27.75 -6.39
CA SER A 136 40.03 27.75 -7.80
C SER A 136 40.58 29.11 -8.21
N GLY A 137 40.00 30.19 -7.67
CA GLY A 137 40.40 31.54 -7.92
C GLY A 137 41.83 31.88 -7.46
N LEU A 138 42.36 31.23 -6.43
CA LEU A 138 43.76 31.38 -6.02
C LEU A 138 44.71 30.99 -7.17
N GLY A 139 44.41 29.90 -7.88
CA GLY A 139 45.18 29.52 -9.05
C GLY A 139 44.95 30.42 -10.26
N GLY A 140 43.70 30.81 -10.52
CA GLY A 140 43.36 31.73 -11.62
C GLY A 140 44.03 33.09 -11.46
N ALA A 141 44.04 33.68 -10.25
CA ALA A 141 44.73 34.93 -9.92
C ALA A 141 46.25 34.82 -10.07
N SER A 142 46.83 33.64 -9.78
CA SER A 142 48.26 33.42 -9.98
C SER A 142 48.66 33.51 -11.46
N ILE A 143 47.84 33.06 -12.38
CA ILE A 143 48.04 33.19 -13.82
C ILE A 143 47.95 34.69 -14.23
N ALA A 144 46.98 35.44 -13.71
CA ALA A 144 46.82 36.85 -13.97
C ALA A 144 48.00 37.66 -13.42
N ALA A 145 48.58 37.30 -12.26
CA ALA A 145 49.74 37.95 -11.70
C ALA A 145 51.00 37.79 -12.55
N VAL A 146 51.16 36.65 -13.27
CA VAL A 146 52.26 36.47 -14.23
C VAL A 146 52.17 37.48 -15.38
N LEU A 147 50.95 37.98 -15.69
CA LEU A 147 50.71 39.00 -16.70
C LEU A 147 50.85 40.44 -16.13
N GLY A 148 51.28 40.60 -14.89
CA GLY A 148 51.41 41.88 -14.25
C GLY A 148 50.12 42.49 -13.71
N LEU A 149 49.03 41.70 -13.65
CA LEU A 149 47.76 42.15 -13.10
C LEU A 149 47.73 41.95 -11.58
N ASP A 150 46.95 42.81 -10.88
CA ASP A 150 46.83 42.73 -9.43
C ASP A 150 46.17 41.41 -9.00
N TYR A 151 46.85 40.67 -8.11
CA TYR A 151 46.46 39.34 -7.68
C TYR A 151 45.09 39.34 -6.97
N TRP A 152 44.90 40.19 -5.99
CA TRP A 152 43.70 40.16 -5.16
C TRP A 152 42.45 40.68 -5.88
N SER A 153 42.62 41.71 -6.72
CA SER A 153 41.54 42.20 -7.59
C SER A 153 41.09 41.13 -8.57
N ASN A 154 42.03 40.38 -9.16
CA ASN A 154 41.70 39.29 -10.07
C ASN A 154 41.10 38.10 -9.34
N TRP A 155 41.58 37.78 -8.13
CA TRP A 155 40.93 36.74 -7.30
C TRP A 155 39.49 37.11 -6.97
N ALA A 156 39.22 38.32 -6.51
CA ALA A 156 37.87 38.79 -6.21
C ALA A 156 36.95 38.75 -7.44
N SER A 157 37.46 39.21 -8.60
CA SER A 157 36.74 39.18 -9.87
C SER A 157 36.44 37.73 -10.35
N TRP A 158 37.41 36.80 -10.17
CA TRP A 158 37.24 35.38 -10.43
C TRP A 158 36.12 34.81 -9.56
N VAL A 159 36.21 35.00 -8.24
CA VAL A 159 35.21 34.51 -7.31
C VAL A 159 33.82 35.05 -7.66
N ALA A 160 33.69 36.35 -7.91
CA ALA A 160 32.41 36.96 -8.24
C ALA A 160 31.82 36.41 -9.55
N GLY A 161 32.60 36.36 -10.65
CA GLY A 161 32.14 35.88 -11.95
C GLY A 161 31.78 34.39 -11.96
N HIS A 162 32.60 33.55 -11.35
CA HIS A 162 32.39 32.11 -11.27
C HIS A 162 31.27 31.73 -10.31
N ALA A 163 31.20 32.35 -9.13
CA ALA A 163 30.12 32.17 -8.18
C ALA A 163 28.75 32.47 -8.83
N LEU A 164 28.68 33.61 -9.48
CA LEU A 164 27.45 34.09 -10.08
C LEU A 164 27.01 33.23 -11.25
N GLY A 165 27.95 32.87 -12.15
CA GLY A 165 27.69 31.97 -13.25
C GLY A 165 27.21 30.60 -12.77
N THR A 166 27.82 30.06 -11.73
CA THR A 166 27.45 28.75 -11.20
C THR A 166 26.12 28.80 -10.48
N VAL A 167 25.89 29.78 -9.60
CA VAL A 167 24.65 29.84 -8.78
C VAL A 167 23.43 30.19 -9.64
N ALA A 168 23.60 31.04 -10.66
CA ALA A 168 22.49 31.41 -11.56
C ALA A 168 22.12 30.29 -12.56
N PHE A 169 23.13 29.61 -13.12
CA PHE A 169 22.89 28.69 -14.24
C PHE A 169 22.81 27.19 -13.84
N ALA A 170 23.55 26.74 -12.82
CA ALA A 170 23.56 25.32 -12.49
C ALA A 170 22.19 24.75 -12.08
N PRO A 171 21.29 25.45 -11.39
CA PRO A 171 19.97 24.95 -11.07
C PRO A 171 19.13 24.58 -12.30
N ILE A 172 19.11 25.46 -13.31
CA ILE A 172 18.35 25.22 -14.56
C ILE A 172 19.02 24.13 -15.41
N VAL A 173 20.34 24.15 -15.55
CA VAL A 173 21.10 23.11 -16.26
C VAL A 173 20.83 21.75 -15.62
N GLY A 174 20.88 21.66 -14.28
CA GLY A 174 20.56 20.44 -13.56
C GLY A 174 19.10 19.98 -13.75
N ALA A 175 18.14 20.90 -13.82
CA ALA A 175 16.75 20.60 -14.11
C ALA A 175 16.56 20.04 -15.53
N VAL A 176 17.24 20.64 -16.53
CA VAL A 176 17.25 20.15 -17.91
C VAL A 176 17.86 18.74 -17.98
N MET A 177 19.01 18.54 -17.34
CA MET A 177 19.71 17.24 -17.37
C MET A 177 18.94 16.12 -16.67
N ARG A 178 18.10 16.43 -15.67
CA ARG A 178 17.19 15.46 -15.01
C ARG A 178 15.96 15.11 -15.83
N SER A 179 15.77 15.72 -17.00
CA SER A 179 14.54 15.61 -17.80
C SER A 179 13.28 16.14 -17.09
N ASP A 180 13.44 16.96 -16.06
CA ASP A 180 12.31 17.59 -15.38
C ASP A 180 11.57 18.55 -16.33
N THR A 181 12.26 19.03 -17.37
CA THR A 181 11.73 19.90 -18.42
C THR A 181 10.84 19.21 -19.43
N HIS A 182 10.93 17.87 -19.55
CA HIS A 182 10.12 17.11 -20.52
C HIS A 182 8.60 17.33 -20.30
N LYS A 183 8.19 17.47 -19.04
CA LYS A 183 6.80 17.76 -18.65
C LYS A 183 6.36 19.20 -19.00
N PHE A 184 7.30 20.12 -19.20
CA PHE A 184 7.01 21.53 -19.51
C PHE A 184 7.00 21.83 -21.01
N VAL A 185 7.68 21.02 -21.83
CA VAL A 185 7.86 21.27 -23.27
C VAL A 185 7.19 20.19 -24.13
N ILE A 186 7.43 18.90 -23.82
CA ILE A 186 6.93 17.78 -24.63
C ILE A 186 5.72 17.16 -23.93
N GLY A 187 4.54 17.26 -24.56
CA GLY A 187 3.25 16.77 -24.02
C GLY A 187 2.49 17.78 -23.16
N ALA A 188 2.95 19.02 -23.10
CA ALA A 188 2.22 20.09 -22.42
C ALA A 188 0.95 20.46 -23.19
N LYS A 189 -0.17 20.68 -22.48
CA LYS A 189 -1.41 21.19 -23.09
C LYS A 189 -1.14 22.55 -23.77
N ARG A 190 -1.80 22.82 -24.89
CA ARG A 190 -1.66 24.10 -25.65
C ARG A 190 -1.72 25.33 -24.75
N ARG A 191 -2.62 25.34 -23.77
CA ARG A 191 -2.74 26.42 -22.76
C ARG A 191 -1.44 26.62 -21.95
N THR A 192 -0.77 25.55 -21.56
CA THR A 192 0.51 25.59 -20.81
C THR A 192 1.63 26.15 -21.68
N ILE A 193 1.69 25.79 -22.96
CA ILE A 193 2.70 26.31 -23.90
C ILE A 193 2.53 27.81 -24.09
N ILE A 194 1.29 28.27 -24.29
CA ILE A 194 0.96 29.69 -24.41
C ILE A 194 1.38 30.46 -23.15
N GLN A 195 1.01 29.95 -21.97
CA GLN A 195 1.36 30.58 -20.68
C GLN A 195 2.88 30.66 -20.48
N ASN A 196 3.64 29.61 -20.83
CA ASN A 196 5.10 29.65 -20.75
C ASN A 196 5.69 30.68 -21.73
N GLY A 197 5.18 30.71 -22.96
CA GLY A 197 5.60 31.70 -23.98
C GLY A 197 5.31 33.13 -23.54
N THR A 198 4.11 33.40 -23.02
CA THR A 198 3.73 34.75 -22.52
C THR A 198 4.64 35.17 -21.37
N MET A 199 4.97 34.25 -20.46
CA MET A 199 5.89 34.51 -19.35
C MET A 199 7.29 34.88 -19.84
N LEU A 200 7.83 34.10 -20.80
CA LEU A 200 9.15 34.40 -21.41
C LEU A 200 9.18 35.76 -22.10
N VAL A 201 8.15 36.07 -22.85
CA VAL A 201 8.02 37.38 -23.51
C VAL A 201 7.95 38.52 -22.49
N LEU A 202 7.17 38.33 -21.41
CA LEU A 202 7.04 39.35 -20.36
C LEU A 202 8.39 39.63 -19.67
N ILE A 203 9.15 38.58 -19.34
CA ILE A 203 10.48 38.70 -18.72
C ILE A 203 11.41 39.46 -19.69
N PHE A 204 11.50 38.96 -20.92
CA PHE A 204 12.37 39.57 -21.93
C PHE A 204 12.05 41.05 -22.18
N VAL A 205 10.80 41.40 -22.37
CA VAL A 205 10.38 42.80 -22.59
C VAL A 205 10.69 43.67 -21.36
N THR A 206 10.44 43.15 -20.16
CA THR A 206 10.74 43.90 -18.93
C THR A 206 12.24 44.13 -18.79
N ASP A 207 13.07 43.09 -18.99
CA ASP A 207 14.53 43.19 -18.87
C ASP A 207 15.07 44.18 -19.93
N VAL A 208 14.65 44.06 -21.18
CA VAL A 208 15.04 45.02 -22.25
C VAL A 208 14.60 46.43 -21.90
N ALA A 209 13.34 46.64 -21.50
CA ALA A 209 12.85 47.98 -21.18
C ALA A 209 13.61 48.65 -20.03
N VAL A 210 13.96 47.92 -19.01
CA VAL A 210 14.68 48.43 -17.83
C VAL A 210 16.14 48.69 -18.16
N PHE A 211 16.83 47.74 -18.77
CA PHE A 211 18.29 47.88 -19.02
C PHE A 211 18.61 48.74 -20.26
N TRP A 212 17.73 48.86 -21.24
CA TRP A 212 17.88 49.76 -22.39
C TRP A 212 17.89 51.23 -21.94
N HIS A 213 16.98 51.61 -21.02
CA HIS A 213 16.84 52.99 -20.58
C HIS A 213 17.77 53.37 -19.43
N ASN A 214 18.52 52.40 -18.88
CA ASN A 214 19.40 52.58 -17.71
C ASN A 214 18.73 53.30 -16.52
N SER A 215 17.45 53.00 -16.28
CA SER A 215 16.63 53.67 -15.26
C SER A 215 16.81 52.95 -13.91
N HIS A 216 17.74 53.39 -13.12
CA HIS A 216 18.01 52.81 -11.79
C HIS A 216 16.76 52.63 -10.91
N PRO A 217 15.80 53.58 -10.89
CA PRO A 217 14.58 53.40 -10.11
C PRO A 217 13.71 52.24 -10.52
N LEU A 218 13.85 51.70 -11.75
CA LEU A 218 13.02 50.60 -12.27
C LEU A 218 13.64 49.21 -12.11
N LEU A 219 14.83 49.10 -11.53
CA LEU A 219 15.55 47.83 -11.34
C LEU A 219 14.79 46.80 -10.45
N PHE A 220 13.78 47.22 -9.69
CA PHE A 220 12.93 46.29 -8.94
C PHE A 220 11.96 45.51 -9.85
N LEU A 221 11.62 46.01 -11.05
CA LEU A 221 10.66 45.37 -11.94
C LEU A 221 11.09 43.98 -12.45
N PRO A 222 12.34 43.75 -12.92
CA PRO A 222 12.79 42.43 -13.29
C PRO A 222 12.69 41.43 -12.13
N ILE A 223 13.04 41.83 -10.87
CA ILE A 223 12.93 40.97 -9.71
C ILE A 223 11.48 40.53 -9.49
N LEU A 224 10.52 41.44 -9.66
CA LEU A 224 9.13 41.19 -9.47
C LEU A 224 8.59 40.16 -10.52
N VAL A 225 9.01 40.30 -11.78
CA VAL A 225 8.65 39.39 -12.85
C VAL A 225 9.31 38.01 -12.65
N VAL A 226 10.56 37.96 -12.24
CA VAL A 226 11.27 36.73 -11.85
C VAL A 226 10.55 36.02 -10.70
N MET A 227 10.09 36.77 -9.70
CA MET A 227 9.33 36.23 -8.58
C MET A 227 7.97 35.68 -9.03
N MET A 228 7.24 36.39 -9.89
CA MET A 228 6.00 35.90 -10.48
C MET A 228 6.20 34.60 -11.26
N ALA A 229 7.25 34.53 -12.09
CA ALA A 229 7.61 33.33 -12.82
C ALA A 229 7.94 32.16 -11.88
N THR A 230 8.61 32.47 -10.76
CA THR A 230 8.93 31.50 -9.72
C THR A 230 7.68 30.95 -9.04
N ILE A 231 6.75 31.82 -8.65
CA ILE A 231 5.47 31.38 -8.05
C ILE A 231 4.65 30.54 -9.05
N TRP A 232 4.64 30.89 -10.30
CA TRP A 232 3.86 30.20 -11.34
C TRP A 232 4.45 28.85 -11.74
N ARG A 233 5.77 28.75 -11.85
CA ARG A 233 6.47 27.60 -12.45
C ARG A 233 7.52 26.97 -11.52
N GLY A 234 7.59 27.44 -10.29
CA GLY A 234 8.53 26.93 -9.30
C GLY A 234 9.98 27.08 -9.74
N GLN A 235 10.79 26.09 -9.46
CA GLN A 235 12.23 26.09 -9.75
C GLN A 235 12.57 26.29 -11.24
N PHE A 236 11.74 25.78 -12.14
CA PHE A 236 11.94 25.97 -13.58
C PHE A 236 11.72 27.44 -13.99
N GLY A 237 10.64 28.07 -13.49
CA GLY A 237 10.37 29.48 -13.74
C GLY A 237 11.49 30.36 -13.19
N ALA A 238 11.94 30.13 -11.96
CA ALA A 238 13.07 30.81 -11.36
C ALA A 238 14.34 30.70 -12.21
N GLY A 239 14.71 29.48 -12.59
CA GLY A 239 15.94 29.24 -13.35
C GLY A 239 15.95 29.92 -14.72
N VAL A 240 14.85 29.78 -15.50
CA VAL A 240 14.76 30.40 -16.83
C VAL A 240 14.76 31.93 -16.73
N SER A 241 14.05 32.50 -15.75
CA SER A 241 13.98 33.96 -15.56
C SER A 241 15.33 34.54 -15.13
N ILE A 242 16.02 33.87 -14.21
CA ILE A 242 17.36 34.28 -13.77
C ILE A 242 18.36 34.24 -14.93
N VAL A 243 18.31 33.19 -15.76
CA VAL A 243 19.18 33.08 -16.94
C VAL A 243 18.86 34.18 -17.95
N MET A 244 17.57 34.46 -18.21
CA MET A 244 17.16 35.53 -19.11
C MET A 244 17.68 36.89 -18.60
N LEU A 245 17.45 37.18 -17.32
CA LEU A 245 17.97 38.41 -16.67
C LEU A 245 19.48 38.52 -16.78
N ALA A 246 20.22 37.42 -16.51
CA ALA A 246 21.69 37.41 -16.61
C ALA A 246 22.19 37.69 -18.03
N LEU A 247 21.52 37.12 -19.06
CA LEU A 247 21.92 37.31 -20.45
C LEU A 247 21.55 38.71 -20.97
N VAL A 248 20.31 39.14 -20.75
CA VAL A 248 19.83 40.43 -21.26
C VAL A 248 20.46 41.59 -20.49
N GLY A 249 20.39 41.58 -19.15
CA GLY A 249 20.98 42.61 -18.31
C GLY A 249 22.48 42.65 -18.45
N GLY A 250 23.16 41.51 -18.52
CA GLY A 250 24.59 41.42 -18.76
C GLY A 250 25.01 42.01 -20.10
N PHE A 251 24.25 41.68 -21.18
CA PHE A 251 24.49 42.24 -22.51
C PHE A 251 24.44 43.78 -22.51
N PHE A 252 23.36 44.36 -21.99
CA PHE A 252 23.21 45.82 -21.97
C PHE A 252 24.23 46.49 -21.05
N THR A 253 24.61 45.88 -19.93
CA THR A 253 25.63 46.37 -19.02
C THR A 253 27.01 46.45 -19.71
N VAL A 254 27.41 45.39 -20.42
CA VAL A 254 28.68 45.31 -21.15
C VAL A 254 28.66 46.20 -22.40
N ALA A 255 27.52 46.27 -23.13
CA ALA A 255 27.36 47.13 -24.30
C ALA A 255 27.36 48.64 -23.95
N GLY A 256 27.30 49.00 -22.67
CA GLY A 256 27.28 50.40 -22.23
C GLY A 256 26.03 51.17 -22.66
N ALA A 257 24.91 50.45 -22.92
CA ALA A 257 23.67 51.07 -23.37
C ALA A 257 23.13 52.02 -22.29
N GLY A 258 22.81 53.24 -22.71
CA GLY A 258 22.25 54.29 -21.83
C GLY A 258 23.27 55.21 -21.12
N SER A 259 24.57 55.00 -21.25
CA SER A 259 25.59 55.87 -20.66
C SER A 259 26.12 56.83 -21.73
N THR A 260 26.05 58.13 -21.48
CA THR A 260 26.60 59.18 -22.34
C THR A 260 28.14 59.29 -22.24
N ALA A 261 28.78 58.66 -21.29
CA ALA A 261 30.23 58.61 -21.12
C ALA A 261 30.68 57.13 -21.01
N GLN A 262 31.13 56.56 -22.14
CA GLN A 262 31.71 55.20 -22.20
C GLN A 262 33.15 55.19 -21.75
N THR A 263 33.43 55.54 -20.49
CA THR A 263 34.74 55.31 -19.90
C THR A 263 34.88 53.87 -19.40
N THR A 264 36.08 53.33 -19.48
CA THR A 264 36.38 51.98 -18.99
C THR A 264 36.02 51.80 -17.50
N GLU A 265 36.19 52.86 -16.70
CA GLU A 265 35.81 52.89 -15.28
C GLU A 265 34.30 52.82 -15.04
N ALA A 266 33.50 53.50 -15.90
CA ALA A 266 32.04 53.47 -15.82
C ALA A 266 31.49 52.09 -16.14
N ILE A 267 32.05 51.40 -17.12
CA ILE A 267 31.66 50.01 -17.48
C ILE A 267 32.03 49.04 -16.36
N ALA A 268 33.23 49.19 -15.77
CA ALA A 268 33.65 48.35 -14.64
C ALA A 268 32.73 48.50 -13.42
N SER A 269 32.38 49.74 -13.08
CA SER A 269 31.46 50.06 -11.98
C SER A 269 30.06 49.50 -12.23
N ALA A 270 29.52 49.67 -13.45
CA ALA A 270 28.22 49.10 -13.85
C ALA A 270 28.20 47.57 -13.82
N THR A 271 29.34 46.96 -14.17
CA THR A 271 29.53 45.49 -14.12
C THR A 271 29.45 44.96 -12.68
N VAL A 272 30.16 45.57 -11.74
CA VAL A 272 30.13 45.18 -10.32
C VAL A 272 28.72 45.39 -9.74
N PHE A 273 28.08 46.49 -10.08
CA PHE A 273 26.71 46.76 -9.67
C PHE A 273 25.72 45.70 -10.19
N PHE A 274 25.82 45.35 -11.46
CA PHE A 274 24.93 44.29 -12.03
C PHE A 274 25.21 42.91 -11.43
N GLN A 275 26.48 42.57 -11.17
CA GLN A 275 26.83 41.35 -10.46
C GLN A 275 26.18 41.31 -9.07
N PHE A 276 26.24 42.39 -8.30
CA PHE A 276 25.60 42.52 -7.01
C PHE A 276 24.05 42.37 -7.13
N TYR A 277 23.46 43.09 -8.07
CA TYR A 277 22.02 43.03 -8.36
C TYR A 277 21.55 41.58 -8.70
N LEU A 278 22.29 40.90 -9.57
CA LEU A 278 21.99 39.52 -9.94
C LEU A 278 22.18 38.57 -8.75
N ALA A 279 23.22 38.75 -7.92
CA ALA A 279 23.43 37.97 -6.72
C ALA A 279 22.28 38.11 -5.73
N VAL A 280 21.81 39.34 -5.47
CA VAL A 280 20.67 39.60 -4.58
C VAL A 280 19.40 38.93 -5.16
N THR A 281 19.17 39.04 -6.47
CA THR A 281 18.02 38.42 -7.14
C THR A 281 18.07 36.91 -6.96
N VAL A 282 19.18 36.26 -7.25
CA VAL A 282 19.32 34.80 -7.13
C VAL A 282 19.14 34.33 -5.69
N LEU A 283 19.79 34.99 -4.73
CA LEU A 283 19.69 34.66 -3.30
C LEU A 283 18.30 34.87 -2.72
N THR A 284 17.52 35.79 -3.29
CA THR A 284 16.10 35.98 -2.92
C THR A 284 15.17 34.93 -3.53
N VAL A 285 15.39 34.59 -4.79
CA VAL A 285 14.50 33.75 -5.56
C VAL A 285 14.68 32.25 -5.30
N LEU A 286 15.94 31.80 -5.15
CA LEU A 286 16.24 30.37 -4.95
C LEU A 286 15.57 29.75 -3.71
N PRO A 287 15.57 30.40 -2.52
CA PRO A 287 14.87 29.90 -1.35
C PRO A 287 13.37 29.76 -1.56
N VAL A 288 12.75 30.73 -2.23
CA VAL A 288 11.31 30.69 -2.56
C VAL A 288 11.01 29.54 -3.52
N ALA A 289 11.84 29.39 -4.57
CA ALA A 289 11.70 28.27 -5.50
C ALA A 289 11.85 26.90 -4.82
N ALA A 290 12.75 26.80 -3.84
CA ALA A 290 12.97 25.60 -3.05
C ALA A 290 11.77 25.28 -2.14
N ASP A 291 11.20 26.27 -1.46
CA ASP A 291 10.03 26.09 -0.59
C ASP A 291 8.81 25.65 -1.41
N LEU A 292 8.54 26.29 -2.55
CA LEU A 292 7.46 25.90 -3.47
C LEU A 292 7.63 24.46 -3.96
N THR A 293 8.85 24.06 -4.28
CA THR A 293 9.18 22.70 -4.69
C THR A 293 8.92 21.70 -3.57
N ARG A 294 9.32 22.04 -2.34
CA ARG A 294 9.08 21.23 -1.14
C ARG A 294 7.60 21.03 -0.88
N ARG A 295 6.83 22.12 -0.89
CA ARG A 295 5.36 22.07 -0.70
C ARG A 295 4.69 21.17 -1.73
N LYS A 296 5.07 21.29 -3.00
CA LYS A 296 4.54 20.44 -4.07
C LYS A 296 4.86 18.96 -3.85
N LEU A 297 6.10 18.64 -3.50
CA LEU A 297 6.53 17.25 -3.22
C LEU A 297 5.81 16.64 -2.01
N LEU A 298 5.59 17.44 -0.95
CA LEU A 298 4.84 17.01 0.22
C LEU A 298 3.37 16.77 -0.12
N HIS A 299 2.75 17.66 -0.89
CA HIS A 299 1.37 17.50 -1.33
C HIS A 299 1.17 16.27 -2.23
N GLU A 300 2.08 16.04 -3.19
CA GLU A 300 2.06 14.83 -4.03
C GLU A 300 2.21 13.54 -3.20
N LYS A 301 3.07 13.57 -2.17
CA LYS A 301 3.22 12.42 -1.25
C LYS A 301 1.97 12.19 -0.41
N LEU A 302 1.35 13.27 0.08
CA LEU A 302 0.12 13.17 0.87
C LEU A 302 -1.00 12.56 0.02
N LEU A 303 -1.23 13.07 -1.20
CA LEU A 303 -2.23 12.53 -2.11
C LEU A 303 -1.96 11.06 -2.48
N ALA A 304 -0.69 10.71 -2.73
CA ALA A 304 -0.31 9.33 -3.03
C ALA A 304 -0.51 8.39 -1.82
N SER A 305 -0.28 8.89 -0.61
CA SER A 305 -0.53 8.15 0.62
C SER A 305 -2.02 7.96 0.87
N GLU A 306 -2.81 9.05 0.73
CA GLU A 306 -4.27 9.00 0.86
C GLU A 306 -4.90 8.04 -0.17
N ALA A 307 -4.48 8.13 -1.44
CA ALA A 307 -4.96 7.23 -2.49
C ALA A 307 -4.59 5.76 -2.18
N ARG A 308 -3.41 5.51 -1.60
CA ARG A 308 -3.00 4.15 -1.19
C ARG A 308 -3.84 3.64 -0.03
N TYR A 309 -4.08 4.45 0.99
CA TYR A 309 -4.95 4.07 2.12
C TYR A 309 -6.36 3.77 1.62
N ARG A 310 -6.93 4.65 0.80
CA ARG A 310 -8.25 4.46 0.22
C ARG A 310 -8.33 3.18 -0.61
N LEU A 311 -7.32 2.89 -1.43
CA LEU A 311 -7.28 1.69 -2.26
C LEU A 311 -7.24 0.40 -1.42
N VAL A 312 -6.57 0.39 -0.28
CA VAL A 312 -6.52 -0.76 0.63
C VAL A 312 -7.85 -0.94 1.35
N THR A 313 -8.46 0.14 1.83
CA THR A 313 -9.73 0.06 2.59
C THR A 313 -10.94 -0.19 1.70
N GLU A 314 -10.99 0.38 0.48
CA GLU A 314 -12.12 0.23 -0.44
C GLU A 314 -12.11 -1.10 -1.23
N ASN A 315 -10.95 -1.76 -1.37
CA ASN A 315 -10.85 -3.08 -2.02
C ASN A 315 -10.73 -4.24 -1.00
N SER A 316 -10.94 -3.98 0.28
CA SER A 316 -11.09 -5.04 1.27
C SER A 316 -12.48 -5.67 1.12
N SER A 317 -12.55 -7.01 1.09
CA SER A 317 -13.83 -7.73 1.22
C SER A 317 -14.45 -7.59 2.61
N ASP A 318 -13.63 -7.21 3.60
CA ASP A 318 -14.08 -6.99 4.96
C ASP A 318 -14.56 -5.54 5.13
N LEU A 319 -15.65 -5.35 5.82
CA LEU A 319 -16.09 -4.02 6.27
C LEU A 319 -15.14 -3.51 7.36
N ILE A 320 -14.54 -2.37 7.11
CA ILE A 320 -13.67 -1.70 8.09
C ILE A 320 -14.46 -0.55 8.72
N LEU A 321 -14.58 -0.60 10.03
CA LEU A 321 -15.18 0.48 10.84
C LEU A 321 -14.14 1.11 11.75
N ASN A 322 -14.23 2.42 11.93
CA ASN A 322 -13.58 3.14 13.02
C ASN A 322 -14.67 3.71 13.93
N LEU A 323 -14.63 3.35 15.21
CA LEU A 323 -15.59 3.76 16.21
C LEU A 323 -14.90 4.62 17.26
N ASP A 324 -15.62 5.62 17.78
CA ASP A 324 -15.17 6.37 18.94
C ASP A 324 -15.27 5.52 20.24
N PRO A 325 -14.76 6.00 21.39
CA PRO A 325 -14.86 5.27 22.66
C PRO A 325 -16.30 5.00 23.14
N ASP A 326 -17.28 5.73 22.63
CA ASP A 326 -18.71 5.55 22.95
C ASP A 326 -19.39 4.54 22.00
N GLY A 327 -18.65 4.00 21.02
CA GLY A 327 -19.13 3.03 20.03
C GLY A 327 -19.87 3.66 18.85
N THR A 328 -19.73 4.99 18.61
CA THR A 328 -20.26 5.68 17.45
C THR A 328 -19.33 5.48 16.25
N ILE A 329 -19.87 5.15 15.09
CA ILE A 329 -19.11 4.92 13.86
C ILE A 329 -18.65 6.26 13.29
N LEU A 330 -17.34 6.50 13.28
CA LEU A 330 -16.68 7.67 12.68
C LEU A 330 -16.34 7.46 11.20
N TYR A 331 -16.05 6.21 10.82
CA TYR A 331 -15.71 5.83 9.45
C TYR A 331 -16.19 4.41 9.14
N ALA A 332 -16.69 4.21 7.92
CA ALA A 332 -17.01 2.91 7.35
C ALA A 332 -16.45 2.81 5.94
N SER A 333 -15.83 1.65 5.59
CA SER A 333 -15.39 1.37 4.21
C SER A 333 -16.58 1.12 3.29
N GLN A 334 -16.38 1.27 1.97
CA GLN A 334 -17.46 1.06 0.99
C GLN A 334 -17.88 -0.40 0.83
N SER A 335 -17.11 -1.35 1.34
CA SER A 335 -17.40 -2.79 1.34
C SER A 335 -18.76 -3.14 1.97
N ILE A 336 -19.34 -2.23 2.77
CA ILE A 336 -20.66 -2.40 3.38
C ILE A 336 -21.81 -2.54 2.36
N ALA A 337 -21.67 -1.99 1.15
CA ALA A 337 -22.72 -2.06 0.14
C ALA A 337 -23.06 -3.51 -0.30
N GLU A 338 -22.12 -4.44 -0.09
CA GLU A 338 -22.28 -5.87 -0.36
C GLU A 338 -22.85 -6.64 0.84
N LEU A 339 -22.93 -6.01 2.03
CA LEU A 339 -23.17 -6.69 3.30
C LEU A 339 -24.51 -6.35 3.99
N GLY A 340 -25.44 -5.63 3.36
CA GLY A 340 -26.71 -5.38 4.00
C GLY A 340 -27.48 -4.12 3.59
N ASP A 341 -27.35 -3.67 2.37
CA ASP A 341 -28.06 -2.49 1.80
C ASP A 341 -27.82 -1.16 2.55
N TYR A 342 -26.77 -1.07 3.36
CA TYR A 342 -26.31 0.19 3.94
C TYR A 342 -25.27 0.84 3.04
N SER A 343 -25.35 2.16 2.89
CA SER A 343 -24.19 2.90 2.38
C SER A 343 -23.23 3.24 3.53
N ALA A 344 -21.93 3.39 3.22
CA ALA A 344 -20.96 3.82 4.23
C ALA A 344 -21.34 5.15 4.91
N ARG A 345 -22.07 6.04 4.18
CA ARG A 345 -22.55 7.31 4.70
C ARG A 345 -23.70 7.16 5.71
N ASP A 346 -24.53 6.14 5.53
CA ASP A 346 -25.66 5.88 6.44
C ASP A 346 -25.16 5.39 7.80
N LEU A 347 -24.03 4.70 7.83
CA LEU A 347 -23.45 4.16 9.07
C LEU A 347 -22.73 5.20 9.91
N VAL A 348 -22.13 6.21 9.30
CA VAL A 348 -21.40 7.24 10.05
C VAL A 348 -22.37 8.03 10.95
N GLY A 349 -22.07 8.03 12.25
CA GLY A 349 -22.91 8.62 13.30
C GLY A 349 -23.90 7.65 13.96
N MET A 350 -24.05 6.41 13.44
CA MET A 350 -24.80 5.35 14.14
C MET A 350 -23.94 4.69 15.21
N ARG A 351 -24.59 4.04 16.18
CA ARG A 351 -23.89 3.15 17.11
C ARG A 351 -23.66 1.79 16.48
N GLY A 352 -22.44 1.25 16.56
CA GLY A 352 -22.13 -0.08 16.04
C GLY A 352 -23.04 -1.18 16.61
N SER A 353 -23.46 -1.06 17.87
CA SER A 353 -24.40 -1.98 18.52
C SER A 353 -25.79 -2.03 17.89
N ASP A 354 -26.19 -0.99 17.15
CA ASP A 354 -27.52 -0.96 16.51
C ASP A 354 -27.59 -1.89 15.30
N LEU A 355 -26.45 -2.22 14.72
CA LEU A 355 -26.29 -3.16 13.61
C LEU A 355 -26.23 -4.63 14.05
N VAL A 356 -26.16 -4.89 15.36
CA VAL A 356 -26.06 -6.21 15.96
C VAL A 356 -27.43 -6.71 16.41
N LEU A 357 -27.74 -7.99 16.17
CA LEU A 357 -28.95 -8.63 16.65
C LEU A 357 -29.03 -8.50 18.18
N LYS A 358 -30.22 -8.25 18.70
CA LYS A 358 -30.42 -7.86 20.11
C LYS A 358 -29.84 -8.88 21.10
N GLU A 359 -29.92 -10.16 20.78
CA GLU A 359 -29.41 -11.26 21.61
C GLU A 359 -27.88 -11.27 21.70
N ASP A 360 -27.17 -10.80 20.62
CA ASP A 360 -25.71 -10.87 20.52
C ASP A 360 -25.05 -9.55 21.00
N ARG A 361 -25.84 -8.50 21.28
CA ARG A 361 -25.34 -7.16 21.69
C ARG A 361 -24.50 -7.18 22.96
N HIS A 362 -24.85 -8.04 23.92
CA HIS A 362 -24.13 -8.12 25.19
C HIS A 362 -22.70 -8.57 24.97
N ASP A 363 -22.51 -9.64 24.21
CA ASP A 363 -21.21 -10.25 23.97
C ASP A 363 -20.32 -9.38 23.06
N THR A 364 -20.91 -8.79 22.01
CA THR A 364 -20.16 -7.86 21.14
C THR A 364 -19.73 -6.60 21.88
N ASN A 365 -20.57 -6.08 22.79
CA ASN A 365 -20.22 -4.91 23.59
C ASN A 365 -19.13 -5.23 24.64
N ALA A 366 -19.13 -6.41 25.22
CA ALA A 366 -18.06 -6.84 26.11
C ALA A 366 -16.70 -6.86 25.40
N ILE A 367 -16.65 -7.41 24.18
CA ILE A 367 -15.45 -7.43 23.33
C ILE A 367 -14.98 -6.01 22.95
N PHE A 368 -15.91 -5.10 22.65
CA PHE A 368 -15.60 -3.69 22.39
C PHE A 368 -14.94 -3.01 23.59
N VAL A 369 -15.47 -3.23 24.79
CA VAL A 369 -14.90 -2.69 26.06
C VAL A 369 -13.53 -3.30 26.35
N GLU A 370 -13.33 -4.59 26.08
CA GLU A 370 -12.02 -5.23 26.21
C GLU A 370 -10.98 -4.65 25.24
N ALA A 371 -11.38 -4.36 23.99
CA ALA A 371 -10.51 -3.74 23.00
C ALA A 371 -10.07 -2.32 23.41
N LEU A 372 -10.96 -1.54 24.04
CA LEU A 372 -10.62 -0.23 24.63
C LEU A 372 -9.66 -0.39 25.81
N SER A 373 -9.86 -1.42 26.66
CA SER A 373 -9.06 -1.62 27.87
C SER A 373 -7.66 -2.16 27.55
N HIS A 374 -7.50 -2.88 26.45
CA HIS A 374 -6.24 -3.53 26.04
C HIS A 374 -5.93 -3.23 24.55
N PRO A 375 -5.55 -1.99 24.21
CA PRO A 375 -5.38 -1.56 22.81
C PRO A 375 -4.28 -2.30 22.04
N ASP A 376 -3.34 -2.95 22.76
CA ASP A 376 -2.28 -3.75 22.12
C ASP A 376 -2.75 -5.13 21.65
N GLN A 377 -3.95 -5.55 22.05
CA GLN A 377 -4.50 -6.88 21.74
C GLN A 377 -5.59 -6.77 20.66
N THR A 378 -5.77 -7.87 19.93
CA THR A 378 -6.87 -8.00 18.97
C THR A 378 -7.86 -9.01 19.51
N PHE A 379 -9.11 -8.64 19.55
CA PHE A 379 -10.22 -9.47 20.02
C PHE A 379 -11.07 -9.91 18.83
N THR A 380 -11.59 -11.12 18.90
CA THR A 380 -12.43 -11.69 17.83
C THR A 380 -13.73 -12.21 18.42
N SER A 381 -14.84 -11.93 17.74
CA SER A 381 -16.16 -12.47 18.08
C SER A 381 -16.97 -12.75 16.81
N GLU A 382 -17.83 -13.74 16.89
CA GLU A 382 -18.86 -14.01 15.88
C GLU A 382 -20.19 -13.46 16.38
N PHE A 383 -20.96 -12.84 15.50
CA PHE A 383 -22.26 -12.27 15.85
C PHE A 383 -23.20 -12.23 14.65
N ARG A 384 -24.47 -12.06 14.90
CA ARG A 384 -25.47 -11.86 13.86
C ARG A 384 -25.73 -10.36 13.68
N GLY A 385 -25.45 -9.87 12.49
CA GLY A 385 -25.77 -8.50 12.08
C GLY A 385 -27.18 -8.44 11.50
N VAL A 386 -27.80 -7.28 11.59
CA VAL A 386 -29.15 -7.01 11.07
C VAL A 386 -29.05 -6.06 9.89
N GLY A 387 -29.44 -6.52 8.71
CA GLY A 387 -29.56 -5.71 7.50
C GLY A 387 -30.70 -4.69 7.60
N ARG A 388 -30.70 -3.70 6.69
CA ARG A 388 -31.73 -2.66 6.65
C ARG A 388 -33.15 -3.22 6.39
N ASP A 389 -33.22 -4.34 5.68
CA ASP A 389 -34.45 -5.09 5.39
C ASP A 389 -34.88 -6.05 6.52
N GLY A 390 -34.12 -6.10 7.61
CA GLY A 390 -34.34 -7.00 8.74
C GLY A 390 -33.75 -8.41 8.55
N THR A 391 -33.04 -8.67 7.46
CA THR A 391 -32.30 -9.93 7.28
C THR A 391 -31.19 -10.06 8.31
N THR A 392 -30.92 -11.30 8.72
CA THR A 392 -29.87 -11.61 9.70
C THR A 392 -28.75 -12.38 9.02
N ILE A 393 -27.51 -11.88 9.13
CA ILE A 393 -26.32 -12.46 8.52
C ILE A 393 -25.28 -12.70 9.60
N TRP A 394 -24.53 -13.79 9.51
CA TRP A 394 -23.44 -14.09 10.41
C TRP A 394 -22.16 -13.34 10.01
N PHE A 395 -21.55 -12.66 10.98
CA PHE A 395 -20.31 -11.94 10.83
C PHE A 395 -19.26 -12.39 11.84
N GLU A 396 -17.98 -12.33 11.43
CA GLU A 396 -16.84 -12.38 12.31
C GLU A 396 -16.29 -10.95 12.44
N MET A 397 -16.20 -10.44 13.66
CA MET A 397 -15.61 -9.16 13.99
C MET A 397 -14.23 -9.36 14.59
N ARG A 398 -13.26 -8.61 14.12
CA ARG A 398 -11.94 -8.44 14.75
C ARG A 398 -11.75 -7.00 15.10
N CYS A 399 -11.57 -6.68 16.37
CA CYS A 399 -11.44 -5.31 16.84
C CYS A 399 -10.18 -5.11 17.67
N ARG A 400 -9.64 -3.89 17.59
CA ARG A 400 -8.45 -3.45 18.31
C ARG A 400 -8.59 -1.99 18.69
N GLY A 401 -8.16 -1.63 19.92
CA GLY A 401 -8.09 -0.25 20.37
C GLY A 401 -7.09 0.58 19.57
N VAL A 402 -7.40 1.85 19.38
CA VAL A 402 -6.54 2.84 18.73
C VAL A 402 -6.10 3.85 19.77
N VAL A 403 -4.80 4.13 19.80
CA VAL A 403 -4.17 5.05 20.74
C VAL A 403 -3.61 6.23 19.95
N ASP A 404 -3.86 7.43 20.38
CA ASP A 404 -3.30 8.66 19.82
C ASP A 404 -1.84 8.87 20.22
N ASP A 405 -1.16 9.85 19.61
CA ASP A 405 0.25 10.16 19.85
C ASP A 405 0.55 10.57 21.32
N ASP A 406 -0.45 11.02 22.06
CA ASP A 406 -0.36 11.37 23.49
C ASP A 406 -0.63 10.18 24.44
N GLY A 407 -0.92 9.00 23.90
CA GLY A 407 -1.21 7.78 24.65
C GLY A 407 -2.67 7.64 25.10
N SER A 408 -3.56 8.55 24.73
CA SER A 408 -5.00 8.45 24.99
C SER A 408 -5.68 7.50 24.00
N ILE A 409 -6.74 6.83 24.44
CA ILE A 409 -7.52 5.92 23.60
C ILE A 409 -8.50 6.76 22.76
N SER A 410 -8.32 6.73 21.43
CA SER A 410 -9.18 7.47 20.50
C SER A 410 -10.37 6.67 19.99
N GLY A 411 -10.38 5.33 20.18
CA GLY A 411 -11.48 4.48 19.77
C GLY A 411 -11.08 3.06 19.44
N VAL A 412 -11.86 2.41 18.58
CA VAL A 412 -11.65 1.02 18.15
C VAL A 412 -11.75 0.93 16.63
N VAL A 413 -10.79 0.26 16.02
CA VAL A 413 -10.88 -0.18 14.61
C VAL A 413 -11.36 -1.62 14.59
N SER A 414 -12.43 -1.87 13.81
CA SER A 414 -13.02 -3.19 13.63
C SER A 414 -12.99 -3.59 12.16
N SER A 415 -12.59 -4.84 11.88
CA SER A 415 -12.77 -5.51 10.60
C SER A 415 -13.88 -6.54 10.75
N ILE A 416 -14.90 -6.46 9.90
CA ILE A 416 -16.10 -7.30 9.95
C ILE A 416 -16.19 -8.06 8.64
N ARG A 417 -16.24 -9.40 8.74
CA ARG A 417 -16.28 -10.33 7.61
C ARG A 417 -17.58 -11.10 7.61
N ASP A 418 -18.22 -11.24 6.46
CA ASP A 418 -19.32 -12.17 6.26
C ASP A 418 -18.81 -13.61 6.36
N ILE A 419 -19.48 -14.41 7.19
CA ILE A 419 -19.18 -15.83 7.41
C ILE A 419 -20.42 -16.72 7.16
N ALA A 420 -21.43 -16.22 6.44
CA ALA A 420 -22.66 -16.96 6.18
C ALA A 420 -22.37 -18.29 5.45
N ASP A 421 -21.55 -18.28 4.40
CA ASP A 421 -21.16 -19.49 3.67
C ASP A 421 -20.40 -20.48 4.57
N ARG A 422 -19.54 -19.97 5.46
CA ARG A 422 -18.81 -20.82 6.42
C ARG A 422 -19.79 -21.50 7.39
N LYS A 423 -20.78 -20.77 7.90
CA LYS A 423 -21.81 -21.32 8.81
C LYS A 423 -22.66 -22.40 8.13
N VAL A 424 -23.07 -22.17 6.88
CA VAL A 424 -23.81 -23.19 6.10
C VAL A 424 -22.96 -24.45 5.92
N LEU A 425 -21.66 -24.30 5.63
CA LEU A 425 -20.76 -25.45 5.49
C LEU A 425 -20.53 -26.17 6.83
N GLU A 426 -20.34 -25.44 7.93
CA GLU A 426 -20.24 -26.02 9.27
C GLU A 426 -21.47 -26.84 9.63
N ASP A 427 -22.68 -26.31 9.34
CA ASP A 427 -23.95 -27.00 9.58
C ASP A 427 -24.07 -28.23 8.69
N GLN A 428 -23.68 -28.15 7.41
CA GLN A 428 -23.67 -29.31 6.50
C GLN A 428 -22.73 -30.40 6.98
N LEU A 429 -21.48 -30.02 7.34
CA LEU A 429 -20.49 -30.96 7.87
C LEU A 429 -20.97 -31.61 9.17
N THR A 430 -21.65 -30.86 10.03
CA THR A 430 -22.23 -31.38 11.27
C THR A 430 -23.35 -32.38 10.97
N HIS A 431 -24.19 -32.04 10.01
CA HIS A 431 -25.28 -32.93 9.54
C HIS A 431 -24.72 -34.24 8.93
N GLU A 432 -23.77 -34.15 8.01
CA GLU A 432 -23.09 -35.31 7.42
C GLU A 432 -22.35 -36.16 8.46
N ALA A 433 -21.73 -35.53 9.43
CA ALA A 433 -21.02 -36.22 10.52
C ALA A 433 -21.95 -36.93 11.50
N SER A 434 -23.25 -36.57 11.55
CA SER A 434 -24.23 -37.05 12.53
C SER A 434 -25.33 -37.93 11.93
N THR A 435 -25.47 -37.99 10.60
CA THR A 435 -26.52 -38.79 9.92
C THR A 435 -25.95 -39.96 9.11
N ASP A 436 -26.75 -41.00 8.92
CA ASP A 436 -26.47 -42.09 7.98
C ASP A 436 -27.02 -41.73 6.61
N PHE A 437 -26.16 -41.70 5.60
CA PHE A 437 -26.51 -41.22 4.25
C PHE A 437 -27.59 -42.04 3.54
N LEU A 438 -27.75 -43.36 3.86
CA LEU A 438 -28.71 -44.22 3.25
C LEU A 438 -30.10 -44.03 3.84
N THR A 439 -30.18 -43.99 5.17
CA THR A 439 -31.47 -44.03 5.89
C THR A 439 -31.95 -42.67 6.34
N GLY A 440 -31.07 -41.65 6.35
CA GLY A 440 -31.33 -40.29 6.91
C GLY A 440 -31.50 -40.27 8.43
N LEU A 441 -31.31 -41.41 9.11
CA LEU A 441 -31.32 -41.51 10.56
C LEU A 441 -30.00 -41.00 11.17
N PRO A 442 -30.00 -40.66 12.45
CA PRO A 442 -28.74 -40.48 13.21
C PRO A 442 -27.80 -41.66 13.00
N ASN A 443 -26.52 -41.38 12.81
CA ASN A 443 -25.50 -42.41 12.71
C ASN A 443 -25.03 -42.89 14.11
N ARG A 444 -24.10 -43.83 14.15
CA ARG A 444 -23.56 -44.38 15.40
C ARG A 444 -22.96 -43.27 16.32
N ARG A 445 -22.30 -42.25 15.75
CA ARG A 445 -21.74 -41.17 16.54
C ARG A 445 -22.82 -40.33 17.23
N ALA A 446 -23.83 -39.93 16.50
CA ALA A 446 -24.99 -39.20 17.04
C ALA A 446 -25.73 -40.02 18.09
N PHE A 447 -25.92 -41.33 17.84
CA PHE A 447 -26.53 -42.28 18.81
C PHE A 447 -25.78 -42.29 20.13
N MET A 448 -24.44 -42.41 20.08
CA MET A 448 -23.60 -42.43 21.30
C MET A 448 -23.70 -41.10 22.07
N GLY A 449 -23.66 -39.95 21.37
CA GLY A 449 -23.79 -38.63 22.03
C GLY A 449 -25.17 -38.44 22.70
N GLN A 450 -26.26 -38.92 22.06
CA GLN A 450 -27.59 -38.84 22.68
C GLN A 450 -27.73 -39.82 23.86
N LEU A 451 -27.06 -40.95 23.81
CA LEU A 451 -27.06 -41.91 24.91
C LEU A 451 -26.28 -41.37 26.12
N GLU A 452 -25.17 -40.62 25.88
CA GLU A 452 -24.43 -39.89 26.91
C GLU A 452 -25.29 -38.81 27.56
N THR A 453 -26.01 -38.04 26.77
CA THR A 453 -26.97 -37.03 27.25
C THR A 453 -28.04 -37.68 28.16
N LEU A 454 -28.65 -38.78 27.73
CA LEU A 454 -29.65 -39.50 28.52
C LEU A 454 -29.03 -40.04 29.83
N SER A 455 -27.81 -40.61 29.77
CA SER A 455 -27.10 -41.11 30.94
C SER A 455 -26.86 -40.03 32.01
N ASN A 456 -26.55 -38.79 31.57
CA ASN A 456 -26.37 -37.62 32.45
C ASN A 456 -27.72 -37.17 33.07
N ASP A 457 -28.82 -37.23 32.29
CA ASP A 457 -30.17 -36.89 32.76
C ASP A 457 -30.71 -37.87 33.80
N LEU A 458 -30.26 -39.13 33.77
CA LEU A 458 -30.59 -40.13 34.80
C LEU A 458 -30.13 -39.75 36.21
N SER A 459 -29.06 -38.94 36.31
CA SER A 459 -28.60 -38.37 37.57
C SER A 459 -29.64 -37.47 38.24
N ALA A 460 -30.61 -36.93 37.46
CA ALA A 460 -31.73 -36.11 37.95
C ALA A 460 -32.98 -36.93 38.28
N GLY A 461 -32.90 -38.27 38.30
CA GLY A 461 -34.04 -39.16 38.63
C GLY A 461 -34.88 -39.59 37.44
N ASN A 462 -34.50 -39.30 36.22
CA ASN A 462 -35.17 -39.74 35.00
C ASN A 462 -34.93 -41.23 34.73
N ARG A 463 -35.75 -41.86 33.88
CA ARG A 463 -35.61 -43.25 33.45
C ARG A 463 -35.31 -43.29 31.95
N GLY A 464 -34.67 -44.36 31.50
CA GLY A 464 -34.42 -44.59 30.09
C GLY A 464 -34.05 -46.03 29.77
N CYS A 465 -34.26 -46.41 28.54
CA CYS A 465 -33.88 -47.72 28.04
C CYS A 465 -33.17 -47.55 26.68
N VAL A 466 -32.37 -48.56 26.35
CA VAL A 466 -31.74 -48.71 25.04
C VAL A 466 -32.10 -50.05 24.44
N ALA A 467 -32.31 -50.08 23.12
CA ALA A 467 -32.42 -51.37 22.42
C ALA A 467 -31.45 -51.39 21.23
N ILE A 468 -30.88 -52.57 20.99
CA ILE A 468 -30.16 -52.87 19.75
C ILE A 468 -31.06 -53.84 18.95
N VAL A 469 -31.34 -53.42 17.71
CA VAL A 469 -32.22 -54.14 16.78
C VAL A 469 -31.44 -54.55 15.55
N ASP A 470 -31.66 -55.76 15.07
CA ASP A 470 -30.98 -56.31 13.90
C ASP A 470 -32.01 -56.97 12.96
N LEU A 471 -31.85 -56.74 11.65
CA LEU A 471 -32.71 -57.32 10.63
C LEU A 471 -32.31 -58.76 10.36
N ASP A 472 -33.17 -59.68 10.71
CA ASP A 472 -32.91 -61.13 10.60
C ASP A 472 -32.65 -61.55 9.16
N HIS A 473 -31.56 -62.30 8.95
CA HIS A 473 -31.17 -62.83 7.64
C HIS A 473 -30.95 -61.78 6.53
N PHE A 474 -30.68 -60.54 6.87
CA PHE A 474 -30.51 -59.43 5.91
C PHE A 474 -29.42 -59.73 4.88
N LYS A 475 -28.31 -60.32 5.28
CA LYS A 475 -27.27 -60.77 4.35
C LYS A 475 -27.81 -61.69 3.27
N SER A 476 -28.68 -62.66 3.61
CA SER A 476 -29.30 -63.58 2.64
C SER A 476 -30.22 -62.83 1.65
N VAL A 477 -30.84 -61.74 2.09
CA VAL A 477 -31.63 -60.88 1.22
C VAL A 477 -30.72 -60.19 0.20
N ASN A 478 -29.60 -59.60 0.65
CA ASN A 478 -28.61 -58.98 -0.21
C ASN A 478 -28.00 -59.97 -1.23
N ASP A 479 -27.63 -61.18 -0.74
CA ASP A 479 -27.01 -62.19 -1.58
C ASP A 479 -27.99 -62.71 -2.68
N ARG A 480 -29.31 -62.71 -2.40
CA ARG A 480 -30.33 -63.21 -3.30
C ARG A 480 -30.93 -62.14 -4.22
N HIS A 481 -31.16 -60.94 -3.72
CA HIS A 481 -31.90 -59.88 -4.40
C HIS A 481 -31.06 -58.65 -4.77
N GLY A 482 -29.78 -58.65 -4.37
CA GLY A 482 -28.85 -57.56 -4.62
C GLY A 482 -28.91 -56.44 -3.58
N HIS A 483 -27.85 -55.65 -3.51
CA HIS A 483 -27.68 -54.56 -2.52
C HIS A 483 -28.72 -53.44 -2.65
N LEU A 484 -29.21 -53.14 -3.87
CA LEU A 484 -30.23 -52.10 -4.07
C LEU A 484 -31.54 -52.44 -3.36
N VAL A 485 -31.97 -53.73 -3.39
CA VAL A 485 -33.17 -54.19 -2.66
C VAL A 485 -32.92 -54.15 -1.15
N GLY A 486 -31.71 -54.51 -0.72
CA GLY A 486 -31.32 -54.36 0.69
C GLY A 486 -31.40 -52.91 1.15
N ASP A 487 -30.90 -51.95 0.36
CA ASP A 487 -30.94 -50.52 0.67
C ASP A 487 -32.41 -50.01 0.78
N GLU A 488 -33.29 -50.41 -0.12
CA GLU A 488 -34.73 -50.09 -0.04
C GLU A 488 -35.39 -50.67 1.23
N ILE A 489 -35.00 -51.88 1.64
CA ILE A 489 -35.47 -52.50 2.88
C ILE A 489 -34.99 -51.72 4.10
N LEU A 490 -33.70 -51.30 4.15
CA LEU A 490 -33.15 -50.47 5.24
C LEU A 490 -33.89 -49.14 5.35
N GLN A 491 -34.14 -48.47 4.22
CA GLN A 491 -34.92 -47.23 4.18
C GLN A 491 -36.38 -47.43 4.63
N SER A 492 -37.00 -48.53 4.22
CA SER A 492 -38.37 -48.83 4.60
C SER A 492 -38.48 -49.21 6.08
N PHE A 493 -37.51 -49.94 6.60
CA PHE A 493 -37.38 -50.22 8.04
C PHE A 493 -37.27 -48.93 8.82
N SER A 494 -36.39 -48.02 8.38
CA SER A 494 -36.14 -46.73 9.05
C SER A 494 -37.43 -45.89 9.13
N ARG A 495 -38.18 -45.80 8.02
CA ARG A 495 -39.49 -45.09 7.99
C ARG A 495 -40.51 -45.75 8.94
N CYS A 496 -40.61 -47.09 8.92
CA CYS A 496 -41.52 -47.83 9.78
C CYS A 496 -41.15 -47.59 11.26
N ALA A 497 -39.89 -47.75 11.61
CA ALA A 497 -39.42 -47.57 12.98
C ALA A 497 -39.65 -46.16 13.49
N SER A 498 -39.36 -45.14 12.68
CA SER A 498 -39.63 -43.72 13.02
C SER A 498 -41.14 -43.47 13.25
N SER A 499 -42.03 -44.16 12.56
CA SER A 499 -43.48 -44.01 12.75
C SER A 499 -44.01 -44.69 14.04
N VAL A 500 -43.30 -45.69 14.55
CA VAL A 500 -43.64 -46.43 15.77
C VAL A 500 -43.18 -45.69 17.02
N LEU A 501 -42.07 -44.93 16.92
CA LEU A 501 -41.47 -44.22 18.01
C LEU A 501 -42.17 -42.91 18.33
N ARG A 502 -42.03 -42.41 19.56
CA ARG A 502 -42.54 -41.09 19.98
C ARG A 502 -41.53 -40.02 19.60
N GLY A 503 -41.96 -38.81 19.55
CA GLY A 503 -41.07 -37.69 19.20
C GLY A 503 -39.86 -37.48 20.14
N ALA A 504 -39.94 -38.03 21.35
CA ALA A 504 -38.83 -38.01 22.31
C ALA A 504 -37.88 -39.20 22.16
N ASP A 505 -38.33 -40.30 21.50
CA ASP A 505 -37.48 -41.49 21.30
C ASP A 505 -36.55 -41.29 20.11
N VAL A 506 -35.42 -41.94 20.14
CA VAL A 506 -34.41 -41.86 19.08
C VAL A 506 -34.24 -43.21 18.40
N ILE A 507 -34.13 -43.20 17.09
CA ILE A 507 -33.62 -44.31 16.30
C ILE A 507 -32.39 -43.87 15.53
N ALA A 508 -31.38 -44.72 15.47
CA ALA A 508 -30.13 -44.50 14.76
C ALA A 508 -29.69 -45.79 14.04
N ARG A 509 -29.00 -45.65 12.92
CA ARG A 509 -28.32 -46.79 12.29
C ARG A 509 -26.89 -46.87 12.86
N ILE A 510 -26.58 -47.95 13.58
CA ILE A 510 -25.31 -48.14 14.29
C ILE A 510 -24.34 -49.09 13.58
N GLY A 511 -24.84 -49.87 12.63
CA GLY A 511 -24.07 -50.81 11.80
C GLY A 511 -24.76 -51.09 10.47
N GLY A 512 -24.27 -52.05 9.71
CA GLY A 512 -24.84 -52.41 8.38
C GLY A 512 -26.33 -52.64 8.40
N GLU A 513 -26.80 -53.62 9.21
CA GLU A 513 -28.19 -54.02 9.41
C GLU A 513 -28.69 -53.82 10.84
N GLU A 514 -27.85 -53.12 11.65
CA GLU A 514 -28.10 -52.89 13.06
C GLU A 514 -28.58 -51.46 13.33
N PHE A 515 -29.60 -51.35 14.17
CA PHE A 515 -30.17 -50.07 14.62
C PHE A 515 -30.18 -49.97 16.13
N GLY A 516 -29.90 -48.79 16.63
CA GLY A 516 -30.01 -48.47 18.04
C GLY A 516 -31.23 -47.62 18.32
N LEU A 517 -31.94 -47.91 19.39
CA LEU A 517 -33.10 -47.13 19.86
C LEU A 517 -32.82 -46.61 21.26
N ILE A 518 -33.19 -45.37 21.53
CA ILE A 518 -33.13 -44.75 22.85
C ILE A 518 -34.55 -44.36 23.23
N PHE A 519 -35.00 -44.77 24.43
CA PHE A 519 -36.31 -44.46 24.96
C PHE A 519 -36.16 -43.56 26.18
N TYR A 520 -36.51 -42.30 26.00
CA TYR A 520 -36.48 -41.33 27.08
C TYR A 520 -37.70 -41.47 28.00
N GLY A 521 -37.48 -41.48 29.32
CA GLY A 521 -38.55 -41.56 30.31
C GLY A 521 -39.32 -42.88 30.34
N ALA A 522 -38.87 -43.89 29.57
CA ALA A 522 -39.58 -45.20 29.48
C ALA A 522 -39.05 -46.22 30.48
N SER A 523 -39.98 -47.00 31.04
CA SER A 523 -39.60 -48.21 31.81
C SER A 523 -39.24 -49.33 30.84
N ILE A 524 -38.60 -50.41 31.36
CA ILE A 524 -38.22 -51.57 30.56
C ILE A 524 -39.45 -52.25 29.89
N GLU A 525 -40.60 -52.27 30.56
CA GLU A 525 -41.85 -52.82 30.04
C GLU A 525 -42.37 -51.96 28.89
N GLN A 526 -42.30 -50.63 29.03
CA GLN A 526 -42.73 -49.70 27.96
C GLN A 526 -41.82 -49.79 26.73
N ALA A 527 -40.49 -49.81 26.93
CA ALA A 527 -39.54 -49.99 25.84
C ALA A 527 -39.73 -51.34 25.12
N THR A 528 -39.96 -52.40 25.89
CA THR A 528 -40.26 -53.74 25.35
C THR A 528 -41.55 -53.72 24.52
N ALA A 529 -42.61 -53.10 25.00
CA ALA A 529 -43.87 -53.01 24.26
C ALA A 529 -43.73 -52.21 22.93
N ILE A 530 -42.89 -51.17 22.91
CA ILE A 530 -42.58 -50.41 21.69
C ILE A 530 -41.79 -51.27 20.70
N CYS A 531 -40.77 -51.98 21.18
CA CYS A 531 -39.99 -52.89 20.33
C CYS A 531 -40.83 -54.05 19.79
N GLU A 532 -41.74 -54.63 20.60
CA GLU A 532 -42.66 -55.69 20.11
C GLU A 532 -43.64 -55.17 19.06
N ARG A 533 -44.14 -53.96 19.21
CA ARG A 533 -44.94 -53.32 18.18
C ARG A 533 -44.18 -53.15 16.88
N LEU A 534 -42.93 -52.69 16.95
CA LEU A 534 -42.05 -52.55 15.81
C LEU A 534 -41.81 -53.93 15.14
N ARG A 535 -41.46 -54.95 15.96
CA ARG A 535 -41.25 -56.31 15.46
C ARG A 535 -42.47 -56.83 14.69
N SER A 536 -43.67 -56.70 15.27
CA SER A 536 -44.94 -57.17 14.65
C SER A 536 -45.27 -56.42 13.37
N GLN A 537 -44.99 -55.10 13.31
CA GLN A 537 -45.21 -54.34 12.07
C GLN A 537 -44.25 -54.78 10.96
N ILE A 538 -42.97 -54.98 11.26
CA ILE A 538 -41.96 -55.42 10.28
C ILE A 538 -42.29 -56.83 9.79
N GLU A 539 -42.67 -57.75 10.67
CA GLU A 539 -43.16 -59.13 10.27
C GLU A 539 -44.35 -59.07 9.30
N GLY A 540 -45.22 -58.08 9.49
CA GLY A 540 -46.36 -57.84 8.61
C GLY A 540 -46.06 -57.23 7.27
N MET A 541 -44.89 -56.55 7.15
CA MET A 541 -44.50 -55.90 5.90
C MET A 541 -44.15 -56.86 4.78
N ARG A 542 -44.35 -56.43 3.55
CA ARG A 542 -44.02 -57.18 2.33
C ARG A 542 -43.17 -56.28 1.44
N PHE A 543 -41.98 -56.72 1.13
CA PHE A 543 -41.05 -55.99 0.23
C PHE A 543 -41.05 -56.73 -1.12
N HIS A 544 -40.84 -56.02 -2.21
CA HIS A 544 -40.83 -56.59 -3.55
C HIS A 544 -39.45 -56.39 -4.17
N GLY A 545 -38.86 -57.45 -4.68
CA GLY A 545 -37.64 -57.39 -5.49
C GLY A 545 -37.97 -57.04 -6.93
N ALA A 546 -37.06 -56.51 -7.68
CA ALA A 546 -37.25 -56.05 -9.07
C ALA A 546 -37.63 -57.16 -10.07
N SER A 547 -37.47 -58.43 -9.72
CA SER A 547 -37.64 -59.58 -10.63
C SER A 547 -38.51 -60.71 -10.09
N ASP A 548 -38.97 -60.66 -8.85
CA ASP A 548 -39.70 -61.78 -8.23
C ASP A 548 -41.12 -61.39 -7.85
N ASP A 549 -42.11 -62.16 -8.29
CA ASP A 549 -43.53 -62.06 -7.87
C ASP A 549 -43.74 -62.44 -6.38
N VAL A 550 -42.74 -63.02 -5.73
CA VAL A 550 -42.84 -63.47 -4.34
C VAL A 550 -42.37 -62.35 -3.40
N PRO A 551 -43.24 -61.86 -2.52
CA PRO A 551 -42.87 -60.83 -1.58
C PRO A 551 -41.81 -61.31 -0.57
N ILE A 552 -40.76 -60.51 -0.40
CA ILE A 552 -39.69 -60.72 0.61
C ILE A 552 -40.30 -60.48 2.00
N ARG A 553 -40.17 -61.45 2.88
CA ARG A 553 -40.53 -61.30 4.30
C ARG A 553 -39.29 -61.08 5.13
N LEU A 554 -39.36 -60.12 5.96
CA LEU A 554 -38.28 -59.76 6.87
C LEU A 554 -38.77 -59.75 8.32
N THR A 555 -37.93 -60.17 9.24
CA THR A 555 -38.18 -60.08 10.67
C THR A 555 -37.04 -59.37 11.36
N ILE A 556 -37.23 -58.99 12.58
CA ILE A 556 -36.19 -58.36 13.41
C ILE A 556 -36.03 -59.09 14.73
N SER A 557 -34.81 -59.10 15.22
CA SER A 557 -34.49 -59.47 16.59
C SER A 557 -34.02 -58.25 17.35
N ALA A 558 -34.34 -58.12 18.65
CA ALA A 558 -33.90 -57.02 19.46
C ALA A 558 -33.47 -57.46 20.86
N GLY A 559 -32.48 -56.77 21.39
CA GLY A 559 -32.06 -56.83 22.79
C GLY A 559 -32.35 -55.51 23.48
N VAL A 560 -33.07 -55.51 24.58
CA VAL A 560 -33.47 -54.32 25.33
C VAL A 560 -32.78 -54.29 26.69
N ALA A 561 -32.20 -53.13 27.06
CA ALA A 561 -31.52 -52.92 28.35
C ALA A 561 -32.03 -51.64 29.01
N GLU A 562 -32.17 -51.67 30.32
CA GLU A 562 -32.47 -50.48 31.11
C GLU A 562 -31.20 -49.69 31.43
N LEU A 563 -31.24 -48.39 31.20
CA LEU A 563 -30.18 -47.46 31.66
C LEU A 563 -30.41 -47.19 33.14
N LYS A 564 -29.39 -47.52 33.96
CA LYS A 564 -29.42 -47.30 35.41
C LYS A 564 -28.33 -46.29 35.79
N HIS A 565 -28.66 -45.40 36.71
CA HIS A 565 -27.69 -44.46 37.25
C HIS A 565 -26.45 -45.19 37.78
N GLY A 566 -25.25 -44.69 37.41
CA GLY A 566 -23.95 -45.24 37.82
C GLY A 566 -23.46 -46.46 37.00
N ARG A 567 -24.23 -46.96 36.01
CA ARG A 567 -23.73 -47.95 35.05
C ARG A 567 -23.03 -47.25 33.88
N LEU A 568 -21.91 -47.82 33.45
CA LEU A 568 -21.22 -47.34 32.24
C LEU A 568 -22.08 -47.65 30.99
N ILE A 569 -22.17 -46.73 30.08
CA ILE A 569 -22.91 -46.87 28.81
C ILE A 569 -22.45 -48.12 28.04
N GLY A 570 -21.14 -48.37 28.04
CA GLY A 570 -20.56 -49.57 27.42
C GLY A 570 -21.10 -50.88 27.98
N ASP A 571 -21.34 -50.95 29.30
CA ASP A 571 -21.89 -52.15 29.94
C ASP A 571 -23.38 -52.36 29.59
N VAL A 572 -24.13 -51.27 29.49
CA VAL A 572 -25.56 -51.31 29.08
C VAL A 572 -25.71 -51.77 27.65
N LEU A 573 -24.88 -51.20 26.74
CA LEU A 573 -24.85 -51.63 25.35
C LEU A 573 -24.42 -53.09 25.18
N ALA A 574 -23.37 -53.52 25.92
CA ALA A 574 -22.96 -54.92 25.94
C ALA A 574 -24.08 -55.83 26.44
N GLY A 575 -24.85 -55.39 27.44
CA GLY A 575 -26.05 -56.09 27.93
C GLY A 575 -27.16 -56.23 26.88
N ALA A 576 -27.43 -55.13 26.16
CA ALA A 576 -28.39 -55.12 25.05
C ALA A 576 -27.94 -56.05 23.90
N ASP A 577 -26.65 -55.99 23.54
CA ASP A 577 -26.07 -56.85 22.51
C ASP A 577 -26.12 -58.33 22.88
N ALA A 578 -25.76 -58.68 24.10
CA ALA A 578 -25.89 -60.05 24.63
C ALA A 578 -27.35 -60.53 24.63
N ALA A 579 -28.30 -59.64 24.91
CA ALA A 579 -29.74 -59.94 24.79
C ALA A 579 -30.16 -60.18 23.35
N LEU A 580 -29.70 -59.32 22.42
CA LEU A 580 -29.95 -59.51 20.97
C LEU A 580 -29.38 -60.86 20.50
N TYR A 581 -28.18 -61.20 20.91
CA TYR A 581 -27.61 -62.51 20.58
C TYR A 581 -28.48 -63.67 21.08
N ARG A 582 -29.03 -63.63 22.32
CA ARG A 582 -29.97 -64.62 22.85
C ARG A 582 -31.27 -64.69 22.01
N ALA A 583 -31.79 -63.53 21.59
CA ALA A 583 -32.97 -63.47 20.72
C ALA A 583 -32.72 -64.20 19.39
N LYS A 584 -31.57 -63.95 18.77
CA LYS A 584 -31.13 -64.61 17.53
C LYS A 584 -30.94 -66.13 17.72
N ALA A 585 -30.28 -66.55 18.81
CA ALA A 585 -30.05 -67.97 19.12
C ALA A 585 -31.33 -68.76 19.44
N ALA A 586 -32.32 -68.11 20.05
CA ALA A 586 -33.62 -68.74 20.37
C ALA A 586 -34.59 -68.88 19.19
N GLY A 587 -34.15 -68.55 17.97
CA GLY A 587 -34.97 -68.77 16.73
C GLY A 587 -35.39 -67.48 16.03
N ARG A 588 -34.77 -66.32 16.38
CA ARG A 588 -35.01 -64.98 15.77
C ARG A 588 -36.45 -64.49 15.91
N ASN A 589 -36.79 -63.37 15.22
CA ASN A 589 -38.14 -62.76 15.24
C ASN A 589 -38.69 -62.60 16.68
N ARG A 590 -37.85 -62.07 17.58
CA ARG A 590 -38.19 -61.89 19.01
C ARG A 590 -37.34 -60.88 19.72
N LEU A 591 -37.76 -60.54 20.91
CA LEU A 591 -37.03 -59.68 21.84
C LEU A 591 -36.45 -60.49 22.97
N ALA A 592 -35.33 -60.03 23.52
CA ALA A 592 -34.78 -60.49 24.79
C ALA A 592 -34.37 -59.30 25.67
N LEU A 593 -34.51 -59.46 26.98
CA LEU A 593 -34.12 -58.40 27.94
C LEU A 593 -32.70 -58.66 28.43
N ALA A 594 -31.93 -57.59 28.65
CA ALA A 594 -30.66 -57.68 29.35
C ALA A 594 -30.90 -58.15 30.79
N ALA A 595 -30.05 -59.02 31.29
CA ALA A 595 -30.16 -59.58 32.62
C ALA A 595 -29.78 -58.55 33.72
#